data_87f6c039fc0cf604bcddcdb1dd507fca
#
_entry.id   87f6c039fc0cf604bcddcdb1dd507fca
#
_cell.length_a   1.000
_cell.length_b   1.000
_cell.length_c   1.000
_cell.angle_alpha   90.00
_cell.angle_beta   90.00
_cell.angle_gamma   90.00
#
_symmetry.space_group_name_H-M   'P 1'
#
loop_
_entity.id
_entity.type
_entity.pdbx_description
1 polymer ?
#
loop_
_entity_poly.entity_id
_entity_poly.type
_entity_poly.pdbx_seq_one_letter_code
_entity_poly.pdbx_strand_id
1 'polypeptide(L)'
;MRALHVPAAGDKPQLGEIPTPDAAEGTVVIRVKAAGLNPIDNAVAAGMLVHMGLPHEYPLVIGRDAAGVVEAVGAGVDHVSVGDEVLGHVLLAPPISAGTLAEYAVLPAVAVTRKPAGLDFATAAALPLAGAAAVQSVDAIDPQPGQTVLVNGASGG
;
A
#
# COMPACT_ATOMS: atom_id res chain seq x y z
N MET A 1 -13.30 -7.64 10.36
CA MET A 1 -11.83 -7.58 10.61
C MET A 1 -11.47 -6.32 11.38
N ARG A 2 -10.40 -6.39 12.17
CA ARG A 2 -9.86 -5.19 12.85
C ARG A 2 -9.07 -4.35 11.86
N ALA A 3 -9.26 -3.03 11.94
CA ALA A 3 -8.55 -2.05 11.12
C ALA A 3 -8.34 -0.73 11.86
N LEU A 4 -7.26 -0.01 11.53
CA LEU A 4 -7.11 1.39 11.86
C LEU A 4 -7.77 2.21 10.74
N HIS A 5 -8.88 2.84 11.06
CA HIS A 5 -9.70 3.55 10.07
C HIS A 5 -10.22 4.89 10.57
N VAL A 6 -10.57 5.76 9.64
CA VAL A 6 -11.34 6.99 9.88
C VAL A 6 -12.80 6.66 9.61
N PRO A 7 -13.70 6.75 10.62
CA PRO A 7 -15.11 6.36 10.44
C PRO A 7 -15.90 7.26 9.51
N ALA A 8 -15.69 8.56 9.61
CA ALA A 8 -16.35 9.59 8.81
C ALA A 8 -15.44 10.79 8.56
N ALA A 9 -15.80 11.64 7.62
CA ALA A 9 -15.03 12.85 7.31
C ALA A 9 -14.86 13.74 8.56
N GLY A 10 -13.61 14.10 8.85
CA GLY A 10 -13.25 14.93 10.00
C GLY A 10 -13.03 14.17 11.30
N ASP A 11 -13.34 12.88 11.36
CA ASP A 11 -13.03 12.05 12.51
C ASP A 11 -11.53 11.75 12.62
N LYS A 12 -11.11 11.39 13.84
CA LYS A 12 -9.76 10.88 14.07
C LYS A 12 -9.68 9.39 13.73
N PRO A 13 -8.51 8.93 13.29
CA PRO A 13 -8.26 7.49 13.15
C PRO A 13 -8.52 6.74 14.46
N GLN A 14 -9.20 5.61 14.37
CA GLN A 14 -9.45 4.71 15.50
C GLN A 14 -9.31 3.26 15.10
N LEU A 15 -8.94 2.42 16.05
CA LEU A 15 -8.98 0.98 15.88
C LEU A 15 -10.43 0.50 16.07
N GLY A 16 -10.94 -0.23 15.10
CA GLY A 16 -12.31 -0.73 15.14
C GLY A 16 -12.50 -1.93 14.23
N GLU A 17 -13.72 -2.46 14.22
CA GLU A 17 -14.11 -3.55 13.34
C GLU A 17 -14.87 -3.04 12.14
N ILE A 18 -14.48 -3.52 10.96
CA ILE A 18 -15.13 -3.26 9.68
C ILE A 18 -15.34 -4.58 8.94
N PRO A 19 -16.20 -4.65 7.90
CA PRO A 19 -16.34 -5.84 7.08
C PRO A 19 -15.01 -6.28 6.48
N THR A 20 -14.79 -7.59 6.39
CA THR A 20 -13.64 -8.14 5.63
C THR A 20 -13.93 -7.94 4.15
N PRO A 21 -12.96 -7.42 3.37
CA PRO A 21 -13.17 -7.17 1.96
C PRO A 21 -13.13 -8.46 1.13
N ASP A 22 -13.83 -8.45 0.01
CA ASP A 22 -13.74 -9.48 -1.02
C ASP A 22 -12.79 -9.05 -2.15
N ALA A 23 -12.26 -10.05 -2.88
CA ALA A 23 -11.45 -9.79 -4.07
C ALA A 23 -12.35 -9.42 -5.25
N ALA A 24 -12.20 -8.20 -5.79
CA ALA A 24 -12.81 -7.76 -7.02
C ALA A 24 -11.93 -8.11 -8.24
N GLU A 25 -12.44 -7.93 -9.45
CA GLU A 25 -11.66 -8.08 -10.68
C GLU A 25 -10.39 -7.21 -10.64
N GLY A 26 -9.24 -7.79 -11.01
CA GLY A 26 -7.94 -7.12 -11.01
C GLY A 26 -7.37 -6.81 -9.62
N THR A 27 -7.92 -7.40 -8.55
CA THR A 27 -7.44 -7.17 -7.18
C THR A 27 -7.04 -8.47 -6.47
N VAL A 28 -6.24 -8.30 -5.43
CA VAL A 28 -5.79 -9.37 -4.54
C VAL A 28 -6.13 -8.99 -3.11
N VAL A 29 -6.76 -9.88 -2.36
CA VAL A 29 -6.92 -9.75 -0.91
C VAL A 29 -5.76 -10.47 -0.25
N ILE A 30 -5.04 -9.76 0.61
CA ILE A 30 -3.97 -10.35 1.41
C ILE A 30 -4.34 -10.35 2.90
N ARG A 31 -3.95 -11.39 3.60
CA ARG A 31 -3.88 -11.39 5.06
C ARG A 31 -2.57 -10.73 5.46
N VAL A 32 -2.68 -9.52 6.01
CA VAL A 32 -1.53 -8.67 6.33
C VAL A 32 -0.68 -9.29 7.43
N LYS A 33 0.63 -9.33 7.23
CA LYS A 33 1.64 -9.75 8.20
C LYS A 33 2.44 -8.56 8.74
N ALA A 34 2.66 -7.56 7.87
CA ALA A 34 3.28 -6.30 8.21
C ALA A 34 2.74 -5.20 7.29
N ALA A 35 2.67 -3.98 7.80
CA ALA A 35 2.31 -2.79 7.03
C ALA A 35 3.38 -1.72 7.21
N GLY A 36 3.78 -1.09 6.10
CA GLY A 36 4.68 0.05 6.10
C GLY A 36 3.92 1.35 6.34
N LEU A 37 4.58 2.30 7.00
CA LEU A 37 4.04 3.65 7.23
C LEU A 37 4.78 4.66 6.36
N ASN A 38 4.01 5.54 5.73
CA ASN A 38 4.51 6.59 4.85
C ASN A 38 3.92 7.95 5.27
N PRO A 39 4.62 9.08 5.01
CA PRO A 39 4.07 10.42 5.29
C PRO A 39 2.71 10.68 4.65
N ILE A 40 2.44 10.10 3.48
CA ILE A 40 1.16 10.20 2.77
C ILE A 40 -0.01 9.60 3.56
N ASP A 41 0.21 8.63 4.43
CA ASP A 41 -0.84 8.01 5.24
C ASP A 41 -1.47 9.02 6.19
N ASN A 42 -0.66 9.94 6.74
CA ASN A 42 -1.16 11.03 7.57
C ASN A 42 -1.99 12.03 6.75
N ALA A 43 -1.58 12.34 5.51
CA ALA A 43 -2.32 13.24 4.63
C ALA A 43 -3.68 12.63 4.22
N VAL A 44 -3.71 11.33 3.94
CA VAL A 44 -4.94 10.57 3.68
C VAL A 44 -5.84 10.59 4.91
N ALA A 45 -5.33 10.24 6.08
CA ALA A 45 -6.09 10.22 7.33
C ALA A 45 -6.67 11.60 7.70
N ALA A 46 -5.94 12.68 7.41
CA ALA A 46 -6.37 14.06 7.65
C ALA A 46 -7.33 14.60 6.58
N GLY A 47 -7.67 13.83 5.54
CA GLY A 47 -8.54 14.28 4.46
C GLY A 47 -7.91 15.33 3.52
N MET A 48 -6.59 15.53 3.59
CA MET A 48 -5.91 16.55 2.79
C MET A 48 -6.04 16.34 1.29
N LEU A 49 -6.11 15.09 0.84
CA LEU A 49 -6.18 14.74 -0.58
C LEU A 49 -7.55 15.05 -1.21
N VAL A 50 -8.60 15.20 -0.40
CA VAL A 50 -9.94 15.60 -0.91
C VAL A 50 -9.86 16.93 -1.64
N HIS A 51 -9.10 17.89 -1.10
CA HIS A 51 -8.90 19.20 -1.73
C HIS A 51 -8.07 19.14 -3.02
N MET A 52 -7.40 18.01 -3.27
CA MET A 52 -6.63 17.75 -4.49
C MET A 52 -7.45 16.96 -5.54
N GLY A 53 -8.76 16.82 -5.33
CA GLY A 53 -9.64 16.10 -6.26
C GLY A 53 -9.61 14.57 -6.08
N LEU A 54 -9.14 14.07 -4.94
CA LEU A 54 -9.13 12.66 -4.59
C LEU A 54 -10.16 12.39 -3.48
N PRO A 55 -11.44 12.21 -3.81
CA PRO A 55 -12.49 12.00 -2.83
C PRO A 55 -12.24 10.75 -1.99
N HIS A 56 -12.58 10.83 -0.71
CA HIS A 56 -12.51 9.71 0.21
C HIS A 56 -13.89 9.07 0.40
N GLU A 57 -13.89 7.77 0.58
CA GLU A 57 -15.07 6.99 0.98
C GLU A 57 -14.81 6.38 2.36
N TYR A 58 -15.83 6.34 3.20
CA TYR A 58 -15.72 5.94 4.60
C TYR A 58 -16.53 4.65 4.90
N PRO A 59 -16.09 3.80 5.83
CA PRO A 59 -14.88 3.93 6.65
C PRO A 59 -13.59 3.85 5.82
N LEU A 60 -12.68 4.81 6.04
CA LEU A 60 -11.42 4.90 5.30
C LEU A 60 -10.31 4.17 6.07
N VAL A 61 -9.82 3.06 5.55
CA VAL A 61 -8.66 2.35 6.13
C VAL A 61 -7.36 3.06 5.76
N ILE A 62 -6.49 3.26 6.75
CA ILE A 62 -5.22 3.95 6.60
C ILE A 62 -4.12 2.98 6.17
N GLY A 63 -3.00 3.52 5.68
CA GLY A 63 -1.81 2.76 5.26
C GLY A 63 -1.82 2.46 3.77
N ARG A 64 -0.63 2.50 3.16
CA ARG A 64 -0.46 2.24 1.73
C ARG A 64 0.32 0.97 1.45
N ASP A 65 1.31 0.63 2.26
CA ASP A 65 2.23 -0.47 2.02
C ASP A 65 1.93 -1.67 2.91
N ALA A 66 2.00 -2.87 2.34
CA ALA A 66 1.90 -4.11 3.11
C ALA A 66 2.71 -5.26 2.51
N ALA A 67 3.02 -6.22 3.37
CA ALA A 67 3.42 -7.57 3.01
C ALA A 67 2.56 -8.57 3.77
N GLY A 68 2.20 -9.67 3.11
CA GLY A 68 1.31 -10.67 3.68
C GLY A 68 1.19 -11.92 2.81
N VAL A 69 0.16 -12.68 3.08
CA VAL A 69 -0.15 -13.92 2.36
C VAL A 69 -1.45 -13.72 1.59
N VAL A 70 -1.47 -14.09 0.32
CA VAL A 70 -2.66 -14.02 -0.53
C VAL A 70 -3.76 -14.90 0.05
N GLU A 71 -4.90 -14.29 0.35
CA GLU A 71 -6.10 -14.97 0.86
C GLU A 71 -7.12 -15.23 -0.24
N ALA A 72 -7.28 -14.27 -1.17
CA ALA A 72 -8.17 -14.38 -2.33
C ALA A 72 -7.61 -13.63 -3.52
N VAL A 73 -7.97 -14.08 -4.72
CA VAL A 73 -7.54 -13.52 -6.00
C VAL A 73 -8.77 -13.23 -6.83
N GLY A 74 -8.91 -12.01 -7.33
CA GLY A 74 -9.98 -11.61 -8.22
C GLY A 74 -9.78 -12.08 -9.66
N ALA A 75 -10.82 -12.00 -10.46
CA ALA A 75 -10.77 -12.33 -11.87
C ALA A 75 -9.69 -11.50 -12.60
N GLY A 76 -9.02 -12.10 -13.60
CA GLY A 76 -7.99 -11.44 -14.40
C GLY A 76 -6.60 -11.34 -13.74
N VAL A 77 -6.40 -11.94 -12.56
CA VAL A 77 -5.09 -11.99 -11.88
C VAL A 77 -4.49 -13.38 -12.05
N ASP A 78 -3.31 -13.47 -12.65
CA ASP A 78 -2.66 -14.74 -13.03
C ASP A 78 -1.21 -14.89 -12.50
N HIS A 79 -0.60 -13.82 -12.00
CA HIS A 79 0.81 -13.80 -11.58
C HIS A 79 1.03 -14.17 -10.11
N VAL A 80 -0.04 -14.21 -9.30
CA VAL A 80 -0.05 -14.66 -7.90
C VAL A 80 -1.24 -15.58 -7.63
N SER A 81 -1.11 -16.42 -6.59
CA SER A 81 -2.11 -17.42 -6.20
C SER A 81 -2.35 -17.38 -4.69
N VAL A 82 -3.49 -17.92 -4.24
CA VAL A 82 -3.79 -18.08 -2.81
C VAL A 82 -2.66 -18.86 -2.13
N GLY A 83 -2.18 -18.34 -1.01
CA GLY A 83 -1.06 -18.87 -0.25
C GLY A 83 0.30 -18.28 -0.59
N ASP A 84 0.45 -17.54 -1.70
CA ASP A 84 1.71 -16.85 -2.03
C ASP A 84 2.02 -15.77 -1.00
N GLU A 85 3.30 -15.66 -0.63
CA GLU A 85 3.81 -14.52 0.15
C GLU A 85 4.11 -13.35 -0.80
N VAL A 86 3.51 -12.21 -0.52
CA VAL A 86 3.56 -11.04 -1.40
C VAL A 86 3.86 -9.75 -0.65
N LEU A 87 4.28 -8.74 -1.39
CA LEU A 87 4.33 -7.34 -0.97
C LEU A 87 3.67 -6.47 -2.05
N GLY A 88 3.19 -5.31 -1.64
CA GLY A 88 2.53 -4.39 -2.56
C GLY A 88 1.98 -3.16 -1.86
N HIS A 89 1.36 -2.27 -2.63
CA HIS A 89 0.77 -1.07 -2.07
C HIS A 89 -0.62 -0.77 -2.64
N VAL A 90 -1.40 -0.02 -1.87
CA VAL A 90 -2.70 0.50 -2.29
C VAL A 90 -2.49 1.79 -3.07
N LEU A 91 -2.93 1.82 -4.32
CA LEU A 91 -2.85 3.01 -5.17
C LEU A 91 -3.79 4.12 -4.66
N LEU A 92 -3.42 5.37 -4.91
CA LEU A 92 -4.26 6.54 -4.66
C LEU A 92 -5.28 6.73 -5.81
N ALA A 93 -6.13 5.72 -6.01
CA ALA A 93 -7.21 5.76 -7.00
C ALA A 93 -8.52 6.17 -6.33
N PRO A 94 -9.19 7.23 -6.80
CA PRO A 94 -10.44 7.68 -6.20
C PRO A 94 -11.64 6.75 -6.54
N PRO A 95 -12.61 6.57 -5.64
CA PRO A 95 -12.58 7.08 -4.27
C PRO A 95 -11.58 6.30 -3.38
N ILE A 96 -10.87 7.03 -2.50
CA ILE A 96 -9.91 6.41 -1.59
C ILE A 96 -10.66 5.87 -0.38
N SER A 97 -10.67 4.55 -0.21
CA SER A 97 -11.30 3.86 0.94
C SER A 97 -10.42 2.76 1.52
N ALA A 98 -9.66 2.07 0.66
CA ALA A 98 -8.81 0.95 1.04
C ALA A 98 -7.49 1.38 1.67
N GLY A 99 -6.96 0.53 2.55
CA GLY A 99 -5.67 0.72 3.21
C GLY A 99 -5.12 -0.58 3.78
N THR A 100 -3.92 -0.52 4.34
CA THR A 100 -3.14 -1.69 4.75
C THR A 100 -3.00 -1.87 6.26
N LEU A 101 -3.38 -0.87 7.08
CA LEU A 101 -3.37 -0.99 8.55
C LEU A 101 -4.61 -1.76 9.04
N ALA A 102 -4.76 -3.00 8.58
CA ALA A 102 -5.87 -3.89 8.86
C ALA A 102 -5.41 -5.35 8.86
N GLU A 103 -6.25 -6.27 9.33
CA GLU A 103 -5.97 -7.72 9.25
C GLU A 103 -5.95 -8.22 7.81
N TYR A 104 -6.77 -7.61 6.93
CA TYR A 104 -6.81 -7.89 5.49
C TYR A 104 -6.77 -6.59 4.70
N ALA A 105 -6.12 -6.62 3.54
CA ALA A 105 -6.05 -5.49 2.64
C ALA A 105 -6.34 -5.92 1.20
N VAL A 106 -7.04 -5.05 0.45
CA VAL A 106 -7.24 -5.19 -0.99
C VAL A 106 -6.15 -4.40 -1.70
N LEU A 107 -5.39 -5.07 -2.52
CA LEU A 107 -4.34 -4.48 -3.34
C LEU A 107 -4.69 -4.64 -4.82
N PRO A 108 -4.49 -3.60 -5.66
CA PRO A 108 -4.58 -3.79 -7.10
C PRO A 108 -3.47 -4.74 -7.57
N ALA A 109 -3.81 -5.72 -8.38
CA ALA A 109 -2.89 -6.76 -8.82
C ALA A 109 -1.62 -6.20 -9.48
N VAL A 110 -1.74 -5.09 -10.22
CA VAL A 110 -0.60 -4.40 -10.86
C VAL A 110 0.42 -3.82 -9.87
N ALA A 111 0.04 -3.69 -8.59
CA ALA A 111 0.90 -3.18 -7.52
C ALA A 111 1.29 -4.27 -6.50
N VAL A 112 1.15 -5.54 -6.87
CA VAL A 112 1.50 -6.70 -6.04
C VAL A 112 2.58 -7.52 -6.72
N THR A 113 3.58 -7.93 -5.95
CA THR A 113 4.61 -8.88 -6.42
C THR A 113 4.90 -9.91 -5.34
N ARG A 114 5.43 -11.07 -5.74
CA ARG A 114 5.87 -12.10 -4.80
C ARG A 114 7.01 -11.57 -3.94
N LYS A 115 6.91 -11.82 -2.65
CA LYS A 115 7.97 -11.50 -1.69
C LYS A 115 9.20 -12.36 -1.99
N PRO A 116 10.41 -11.78 -2.13
CA PRO A 116 11.64 -12.56 -2.29
C PRO A 116 11.81 -13.56 -1.13
N ALA A 117 12.26 -14.79 -1.49
CA ALA A 117 12.60 -15.78 -0.49
C ALA A 117 13.71 -15.25 0.45
N GLY A 118 13.57 -15.50 1.74
CA GLY A 118 14.53 -15.04 2.75
C GLY A 118 14.31 -13.60 3.24
N LEU A 119 13.44 -12.81 2.63
CA LEU A 119 13.05 -11.51 3.15
C LEU A 119 11.91 -11.70 4.18
N ASP A 120 12.04 -11.12 5.36
CA ASP A 120 10.94 -11.10 6.34
C ASP A 120 9.83 -10.14 5.94
N PHE A 121 8.63 -10.30 6.50
CA PHE A 121 7.47 -9.49 6.16
C PHE A 121 7.62 -8.02 6.56
N ALA A 122 8.32 -7.73 7.66
CA ALA A 122 8.49 -6.36 8.13
C ALA A 122 9.38 -5.56 7.17
N THR A 123 10.48 -6.16 6.74
CA THR A 123 11.36 -5.58 5.73
C THR A 123 10.63 -5.47 4.37
N ALA A 124 9.90 -6.52 3.98
CA ALA A 124 9.14 -6.51 2.74
C ALA A 124 8.08 -5.40 2.69
N ALA A 125 7.38 -5.15 3.81
CA ALA A 125 6.34 -4.11 3.89
C ALA A 125 6.90 -2.67 3.80
N ALA A 126 8.19 -2.47 4.05
CA ALA A 126 8.80 -1.14 3.95
C ALA A 126 9.22 -0.76 2.50
N LEU A 127 9.16 -1.71 1.57
CA LEU A 127 9.70 -1.51 0.22
C LEU A 127 8.73 -0.90 -0.79
N PRO A 128 7.40 -1.18 -0.81
CA PRO A 128 6.60 -0.96 -2.00
C PRO A 128 6.62 0.50 -2.48
N LEU A 129 6.19 1.45 -1.68
CA LEU A 129 6.12 2.86 -2.10
C LEU A 129 7.50 3.50 -2.20
N ALA A 130 8.31 3.41 -1.14
CA ALA A 130 9.63 4.04 -1.08
C ALA A 130 10.61 3.40 -2.08
N GLY A 131 10.60 2.07 -2.20
CA GLY A 131 11.43 1.34 -3.16
C GLY A 131 11.06 1.65 -4.60
N ALA A 132 9.76 1.67 -4.93
CA ALA A 132 9.31 2.04 -6.26
C ALA A 132 9.72 3.48 -6.63
N ALA A 133 9.55 4.43 -5.69
CA ALA A 133 9.98 5.81 -5.89
C ALA A 133 11.50 5.92 -6.10
N ALA A 134 12.29 5.16 -5.34
CA ALA A 134 13.76 5.14 -5.49
C ALA A 134 14.18 4.60 -6.86
N VAL A 135 13.62 3.46 -7.29
CA VAL A 135 13.92 2.87 -8.61
C VAL A 135 13.52 3.81 -9.73
N GLN A 136 12.28 4.34 -9.71
CA GLN A 136 11.80 5.29 -10.72
C GLN A 136 12.65 6.56 -10.78
N SER A 137 13.15 7.06 -9.63
CA SER A 137 14.03 8.21 -9.58
C SER A 137 15.38 7.93 -10.23
N VAL A 138 15.97 6.76 -9.98
CA VAL A 138 17.23 6.34 -10.60
C VAL A 138 17.05 6.14 -12.11
N ASP A 139 15.98 5.46 -12.51
CA ASP A 139 15.67 5.24 -13.94
C ASP A 139 15.47 6.55 -14.70
N ALA A 140 14.81 7.53 -14.06
CA ALA A 140 14.55 8.84 -14.68
C ALA A 140 15.81 9.67 -14.91
N ILE A 141 16.83 9.56 -14.04
CA ILE A 141 18.10 10.29 -14.20
C ILE A 141 19.14 9.51 -15.01
N ASP A 142 18.95 8.18 -15.15
CA ASP A 142 19.83 7.27 -15.89
C ASP A 142 21.34 7.55 -15.65
N PRO A 143 21.84 7.44 -14.40
CA PRO A 143 23.19 7.83 -14.07
C PRO A 143 24.22 6.92 -14.74
N GLN A 144 25.17 7.51 -15.48
CA GLN A 144 26.19 6.78 -16.18
C GLN A 144 27.44 6.55 -15.32
N PRO A 145 28.24 5.49 -15.59
CA PRO A 145 29.49 5.25 -14.88
C PRO A 145 30.40 6.49 -14.82
N GLY A 146 30.88 6.81 -13.61
CA GLY A 146 31.74 7.99 -13.37
C GLY A 146 30.99 9.30 -13.11
N GLN A 147 29.69 9.34 -13.23
CA GLN A 147 28.88 10.50 -12.83
C GLN A 147 28.70 10.56 -11.30
N THR A 148 28.53 11.77 -10.80
CA THR A 148 28.20 12.03 -9.40
C THR A 148 26.71 12.37 -9.28
N VAL A 149 25.99 11.66 -8.43
CA VAL A 149 24.56 11.91 -8.12
C VAL A 149 24.46 12.54 -6.74
N LEU A 150 23.77 13.68 -6.66
CA LEU A 150 23.43 14.32 -5.39
C LEU A 150 22.00 13.90 -4.99
N VAL A 151 21.89 13.27 -3.82
CA VAL A 151 20.57 12.96 -3.21
C VAL A 151 20.32 13.94 -2.08
N ASN A 152 19.39 14.88 -2.28
CA ASN A 152 18.97 15.82 -1.26
C ASN A 152 17.79 15.24 -0.48
N GLY A 153 17.87 15.24 0.86
CA GLY A 153 16.81 14.68 1.72
C GLY A 153 16.79 13.15 1.75
N ALA A 154 17.94 12.48 1.62
CA ALA A 154 18.04 11.01 1.58
C ALA A 154 17.47 10.27 2.79
N SER A 155 17.24 10.94 3.92
CA SER A 155 16.57 10.38 5.10
C SER A 155 15.06 10.55 5.09
N GLY A 156 14.51 11.23 4.10
CA GLY A 156 13.07 11.38 3.91
C GLY A 156 12.43 10.14 3.29
N GLY A 157 11.12 9.99 3.47
CA GLY A 157 10.32 8.93 2.88
C GLY A 157 9.29 9.48 1.90
#